data_79537294ac5e5a55a0c5ebde67f968b3
#
_entry.id   79537294ac5e5a55a0c5ebde67f968b3
#
_cell.length_a   1.000
_cell.length_b   1.000
_cell.length_c   1.000
_cell.angle_alpha   90.00
_cell.angle_beta   90.00
_cell.angle_gamma   90.00
#
_symmetry.space_group_name_H-M   'P 1'
#
loop_
_entity.id
_entity.type
_entity.pdbx_description
1 polymer ?
#
loop_
_entity_poly.entity_id
_entity_poly.type
_entity_poly.pdbx_seq_one_letter_code
_entity_poly.pdbx_strand_id
1 'polypeptide(L)'
;MIGNKLVLVAGLPRTGSTLLMNMLAQNSAFYIEGNSGLCQLMWDMQQSCDYNCKEQLSANNKLESVKDSVIGGLSDLYYKGISNKVIFDKCRPWVMPANLEMAKTYIDENVKAIVMVRPIDEIIRSFAKLHFASGGDDSIYSELLDDNSEVLMRSFHATCYAAKAKEKNCLFVSYENIVDDPIGVLSNIYSFINEDKFIHNTNKIEQVISENDSVYGLDGMHHIRESVSRLNNDVVLPEWVQEKANAMTNTLFTELRGI
;
A
#
# COMPACT_ATOMS: atom_id res chain seq x y z
N MET A 1 -3.19 7.82 -23.05
CA MET A 1 -3.76 7.21 -21.81
C MET A 1 -3.93 5.73 -22.07
N ILE A 2 -3.34 4.88 -21.25
CA ILE A 2 -3.58 3.44 -21.26
C ILE A 2 -5.06 3.27 -20.99
N GLY A 3 -5.76 2.39 -21.75
CA GLY A 3 -7.16 2.07 -21.48
C GLY A 3 -7.36 1.24 -20.22
N ASN A 4 -6.32 1.13 -19.37
CA ASN A 4 -6.28 0.30 -18.17
C ASN A 4 -6.66 1.15 -16.95
N LYS A 5 -7.45 0.58 -16.07
CA LYS A 5 -7.77 1.19 -14.77
C LYS A 5 -6.62 0.94 -13.79
N LEU A 6 -6.09 1.99 -13.19
CA LEU A 6 -5.12 1.86 -12.10
C LEU A 6 -5.83 1.89 -10.74
N VAL A 7 -5.55 0.91 -9.90
CA VAL A 7 -6.02 0.81 -8.52
C VAL A 7 -4.80 0.83 -7.60
N LEU A 8 -4.77 1.77 -6.68
CA LEU A 8 -3.68 1.93 -5.72
C LEU A 8 -3.86 0.97 -4.54
N VAL A 9 -2.78 0.36 -4.08
CA VAL A 9 -2.78 -0.44 -2.86
C VAL A 9 -1.78 0.16 -1.88
N ALA A 10 -2.29 0.64 -0.77
CA ALA A 10 -1.55 1.46 0.20
C ALA A 10 -1.80 1.00 1.64
N GLY A 11 -1.33 1.77 2.60
CA GLY A 11 -1.60 1.57 4.02
C GLY A 11 -0.40 1.06 4.82
N LEU A 12 -0.67 0.35 5.91
CA LEU A 12 0.35 -0.07 6.85
C LEU A 12 1.17 -1.27 6.33
N PRO A 13 2.43 -1.42 6.77
CA PRO A 13 3.21 -2.62 6.48
C PRO A 13 2.67 -3.85 7.23
N ARG A 14 3.02 -5.04 6.79
CA ARG A 14 2.67 -6.33 7.43
C ARG A 14 1.16 -6.57 7.64
N THR A 15 0.35 -6.01 6.78
CA THR A 15 -1.13 -6.07 6.81
C THR A 15 -1.71 -7.15 5.89
N GLY A 16 -0.89 -8.06 5.38
CA GLY A 16 -1.36 -9.09 4.45
C GLY A 16 -1.61 -8.59 3.02
N SER A 17 -1.08 -7.42 2.65
CA SER A 17 -1.22 -6.89 1.29
C SER A 17 -0.70 -7.86 0.22
N THR A 18 0.42 -8.56 0.46
CA THR A 18 0.93 -9.57 -0.47
C THR A 18 -0.05 -10.74 -0.63
N LEU A 19 -0.69 -11.19 0.44
CA LEU A 19 -1.73 -12.21 0.39
C LEU A 19 -2.93 -11.75 -0.45
N LEU A 20 -3.46 -10.57 -0.16
CA LEU A 20 -4.57 -9.97 -0.92
C LEU A 20 -4.23 -9.86 -2.41
N MET A 21 -3.04 -9.35 -2.71
CA MET A 21 -2.59 -9.16 -4.09
C MET A 21 -2.49 -10.49 -4.84
N ASN A 22 -1.97 -11.56 -4.20
CA ASN A 22 -1.94 -12.90 -4.82
C ASN A 22 -3.33 -13.52 -4.98
N MET A 23 -4.29 -13.24 -4.09
CA MET A 23 -5.69 -13.63 -4.32
C MET A 23 -6.26 -12.91 -5.55
N LEU A 24 -6.07 -11.60 -5.66
CA LEU A 24 -6.53 -10.81 -6.81
C LEU A 24 -5.90 -11.26 -8.13
N ALA A 25 -4.64 -11.72 -8.10
CA ALA A 25 -3.91 -12.23 -9.28
C ALA A 25 -4.53 -13.49 -9.91
N GLN A 26 -5.44 -14.19 -9.21
CA GLN A 26 -6.20 -15.30 -9.81
C GLN A 26 -7.12 -14.85 -10.94
N ASN A 27 -7.52 -13.57 -10.96
CA ASN A 27 -8.27 -13.01 -12.08
C ASN A 27 -7.32 -12.55 -13.18
N SER A 28 -7.31 -13.24 -14.30
CA SER A 28 -6.44 -12.93 -15.45
C SER A 28 -6.66 -11.55 -16.07
N ALA A 29 -7.79 -10.90 -15.80
CA ALA A 29 -8.03 -9.52 -16.21
C ALA A 29 -7.24 -8.49 -15.36
N PHE A 30 -6.61 -8.92 -14.27
CA PHE A 30 -5.85 -8.09 -13.36
C PHE A 30 -4.35 -8.29 -13.52
N TYR A 31 -3.61 -7.21 -13.59
CA TYR A 31 -2.16 -7.19 -13.41
C TYR A 31 -1.86 -6.71 -12.00
N ILE A 32 -0.96 -7.41 -11.34
CA ILE A 32 -0.60 -7.14 -9.96
C ILE A 32 0.88 -6.78 -9.91
N GLU A 33 1.18 -5.56 -9.49
CA GLU A 33 2.54 -5.13 -9.22
C GLU A 33 2.86 -5.33 -7.74
N GLY A 34 4.05 -5.79 -7.43
CA GLY A 34 4.58 -5.86 -6.06
C GLY A 34 4.82 -4.47 -5.48
N ASN A 35 5.93 -4.24 -4.76
CA ASN A 35 6.29 -2.90 -4.36
C ASN A 35 6.72 -2.08 -5.59
N SER A 36 5.83 -1.17 -6.02
CA SER A 36 6.03 -0.33 -7.19
C SER A 36 6.88 0.90 -6.85
N GLY A 37 7.67 1.33 -7.83
CA GLY A 37 8.39 2.60 -7.80
C GLY A 37 7.59 3.79 -8.36
N LEU A 38 6.39 3.57 -8.92
CA LEU A 38 5.65 4.61 -9.66
C LEU A 38 5.34 5.84 -8.80
N CYS A 39 4.86 5.63 -7.57
CA CYS A 39 4.55 6.74 -6.66
C CYS A 39 5.76 7.65 -6.41
N GLN A 40 6.92 7.06 -6.16
CA GLN A 40 8.15 7.83 -5.92
C GLN A 40 8.62 8.54 -7.19
N LEU A 41 8.59 7.88 -8.35
CA LEU A 41 8.96 8.49 -9.63
C LEU A 41 8.06 9.69 -9.96
N MET A 42 6.76 9.57 -9.76
CA MET A 42 5.82 10.68 -9.96
C MET A 42 6.11 11.84 -9.00
N TRP A 43 6.36 11.53 -7.72
CA TRP A 43 6.72 12.53 -6.72
C TRP A 43 8.02 13.27 -7.09
N ASP A 44 9.07 12.53 -7.42
CA ASP A 44 10.38 13.14 -7.78
C ASP A 44 10.27 14.01 -9.02
N MET A 45 9.48 13.58 -10.00
CA MET A 45 9.22 14.37 -11.20
C MET A 45 8.45 15.66 -10.88
N GLN A 46 7.44 15.59 -10.01
CA GLN A 46 6.71 16.77 -9.56
C GLN A 46 7.65 17.75 -8.84
N GLN A 47 8.48 17.23 -7.90
CA GLN A 47 9.47 18.06 -7.21
C GLN A 47 10.48 18.69 -8.18
N SER A 48 10.90 17.93 -9.19
CA SER A 48 11.80 18.48 -10.23
C SER A 48 11.16 19.63 -11.01
N CYS A 49 9.90 19.49 -11.40
CA CYS A 49 9.18 20.57 -12.10
C CYS A 49 8.93 21.79 -11.19
N ASP A 50 8.55 21.57 -9.93
CA ASP A 50 8.17 22.64 -9.00
C ASP A 50 9.37 23.42 -8.42
N TYR A 51 10.57 22.82 -8.43
CA TYR A 51 11.77 23.41 -7.84
C TYR A 51 12.95 23.44 -8.82
N ASN A 52 13.47 22.30 -9.26
CA ASN A 52 14.74 22.24 -9.98
C ASN A 52 14.70 22.84 -11.38
N CYS A 53 13.59 22.64 -12.11
CA CYS A 53 13.40 23.09 -13.49
C CYS A 53 12.38 24.24 -13.60
N LYS A 54 11.85 24.73 -12.47
CA LYS A 54 10.76 25.69 -12.45
C LYS A 54 11.04 26.95 -13.25
N GLU A 55 12.22 27.55 -13.08
CA GLU A 55 12.59 28.79 -13.75
C GLU A 55 12.62 28.60 -15.27
N GLN A 56 13.27 27.54 -15.75
CA GLN A 56 13.37 27.24 -17.19
C GLN A 56 12.01 26.96 -17.81
N LEU A 57 11.18 26.16 -17.11
CA LEU A 57 9.84 25.84 -17.58
C LEU A 57 8.92 27.07 -17.59
N SER A 58 8.99 27.91 -16.56
CA SER A 58 8.21 29.15 -16.46
C SER A 58 8.64 30.18 -17.49
N ALA A 59 9.96 30.36 -17.72
CA ALA A 59 10.48 31.28 -18.70
C ALA A 59 10.02 30.94 -20.14
N ASN A 60 9.71 29.67 -20.38
CA ASN A 60 9.18 29.20 -21.67
C ASN A 60 7.65 29.01 -21.68
N ASN A 61 6.94 29.41 -20.64
CA ASN A 61 5.49 29.21 -20.45
C ASN A 61 5.07 27.73 -20.59
N LYS A 62 5.89 26.79 -20.13
CA LYS A 62 5.71 25.35 -20.28
C LYS A 62 5.48 24.59 -18.96
N LEU A 63 5.47 25.29 -17.81
CA LEU A 63 5.43 24.61 -16.50
C LEU A 63 4.27 23.62 -16.41
N GLU A 64 3.04 24.08 -16.58
CA GLU A 64 1.86 23.23 -16.44
C GLU A 64 1.79 22.15 -17.54
N SER A 65 2.01 22.52 -18.79
CA SER A 65 1.94 21.55 -19.90
C SER A 65 3.00 20.45 -19.82
N VAL A 66 4.19 20.75 -19.27
CA VAL A 66 5.24 19.74 -19.05
C VAL A 66 4.88 18.87 -17.84
N LYS A 67 4.37 19.46 -16.74
CA LYS A 67 3.88 18.67 -15.59
C LYS A 67 2.80 17.67 -16.03
N ASP A 68 1.78 18.13 -16.75
CA ASP A 68 0.70 17.27 -17.26
C ASP A 68 1.22 16.14 -18.16
N SER A 69 2.14 16.48 -19.06
CA SER A 69 2.67 15.50 -20.02
C SER A 69 3.63 14.50 -19.36
N VAL A 70 4.52 14.96 -18.48
CA VAL A 70 5.59 14.13 -17.93
C VAL A 70 5.08 13.32 -16.74
N ILE A 71 4.40 13.96 -15.80
CA ILE A 71 3.88 13.25 -14.61
C ILE A 71 2.70 12.38 -15.01
N GLY A 72 1.73 12.93 -15.77
CA GLY A 72 0.57 12.18 -16.26
C GLY A 72 0.93 11.04 -17.22
N GLY A 73 2.03 11.17 -17.97
CA GLY A 73 2.53 10.10 -18.82
C GLY A 73 3.32 9.00 -18.12
N LEU A 74 3.75 9.20 -16.86
CA LEU A 74 4.61 8.23 -16.17
C LEU A 74 3.92 6.88 -15.94
N SER A 75 2.65 6.86 -15.57
CA SER A 75 1.91 5.60 -15.37
C SER A 75 1.80 4.80 -16.66
N ASP A 76 1.55 5.49 -17.81
CA ASP A 76 1.50 4.88 -19.14
C ASP A 76 2.85 4.28 -19.54
N LEU A 77 3.93 4.97 -19.21
CA LEU A 77 5.29 4.51 -19.50
C LEU A 77 5.72 3.36 -18.58
N TYR A 78 5.40 3.46 -17.30
CA TYR A 78 5.75 2.46 -16.29
C TYR A 78 5.10 1.11 -16.61
N TYR A 79 3.82 1.12 -16.96
CA TYR A 79 3.05 -0.06 -17.31
C TYR A 79 2.97 -0.33 -18.82
N LYS A 80 3.92 0.21 -19.59
CA LYS A 80 3.96 0.00 -21.03
C LYS A 80 4.01 -1.49 -21.41
N GLY A 81 3.06 -1.92 -22.21
CA GLY A 81 2.95 -3.32 -22.66
C GLY A 81 2.08 -4.21 -21.79
N ILE A 82 1.61 -3.71 -20.65
CA ILE A 82 0.59 -4.40 -19.84
C ILE A 82 -0.78 -4.16 -20.50
N SER A 83 -1.46 -5.25 -20.86
CA SER A 83 -2.77 -5.23 -21.55
C SER A 83 -3.95 -5.60 -20.65
N ASN A 84 -3.70 -5.85 -19.36
CA ASN A 84 -4.73 -6.21 -18.40
C ASN A 84 -5.70 -5.04 -18.17
N LYS A 85 -6.98 -5.36 -17.95
CA LYS A 85 -8.05 -4.36 -17.75
C LYS A 85 -7.83 -3.48 -16.52
N VAL A 86 -7.32 -4.08 -15.44
CA VAL A 86 -7.05 -3.40 -14.17
C VAL A 86 -5.61 -3.69 -13.74
N ILE A 87 -4.90 -2.65 -13.33
CA ILE A 87 -3.56 -2.72 -12.75
C ILE A 87 -3.65 -2.34 -11.28
N PHE A 88 -3.17 -3.21 -10.39
CA PHE A 88 -3.03 -2.93 -8.97
C PHE A 88 -1.58 -2.53 -8.67
N ASP A 89 -1.37 -1.28 -8.33
CA ASP A 89 -0.08 -0.70 -7.98
C ASP A 89 0.07 -0.63 -6.47
N LYS A 90 0.99 -1.41 -5.93
CA LYS A 90 1.24 -1.44 -4.47
C LYS A 90 2.38 -0.50 -4.10
N CYS A 91 2.06 0.60 -3.44
CA CYS A 91 3.01 1.48 -2.81
C CYS A 91 2.41 2.10 -1.54
N ARG A 92 2.99 1.84 -0.38
CA ARG A 92 2.46 2.29 0.92
C ARG A 92 2.16 3.80 0.98
N PRO A 93 3.04 4.68 0.46
CA PRO A 93 2.84 6.13 0.50
C PRO A 93 1.70 6.66 -0.37
N TRP A 94 1.00 5.88 -1.19
CA TRP A 94 -0.06 6.42 -2.06
C TRP A 94 -1.13 7.23 -1.32
N VAL A 95 -1.42 6.90 -0.07
CA VAL A 95 -2.42 7.64 0.74
C VAL A 95 -1.84 8.79 1.56
N MET A 96 -0.58 9.14 1.36
CA MET A 96 -0.10 10.45 1.81
C MET A 96 -0.87 11.54 1.07
N PRO A 97 -1.29 12.63 1.77
CA PRO A 97 -2.13 13.67 1.16
C PRO A 97 -1.64 14.16 -0.19
N ALA A 98 -0.36 14.51 -0.26
CA ALA A 98 0.24 15.02 -1.50
C ALA A 98 0.30 13.97 -2.62
N ASN A 99 0.56 12.69 -2.28
CA ASN A 99 0.63 11.61 -3.26
C ASN A 99 -0.76 11.23 -3.78
N LEU A 100 -1.77 11.21 -2.89
CA LEU A 100 -3.15 10.94 -3.31
C LEU A 100 -3.69 12.06 -4.20
N GLU A 101 -3.38 13.31 -3.87
CA GLU A 101 -3.74 14.46 -4.71
C GLU A 101 -3.03 14.41 -6.07
N MET A 102 -1.75 14.07 -6.08
CA MET A 102 -0.98 13.86 -7.31
C MET A 102 -1.59 12.73 -8.17
N ALA A 103 -2.00 11.64 -7.56
CA ALA A 103 -2.68 10.55 -8.28
C ALA A 103 -4.03 10.99 -8.85
N LYS A 104 -4.83 11.75 -8.09
CA LYS A 104 -6.09 12.32 -8.57
C LYS A 104 -5.88 13.31 -9.72
N THR A 105 -4.81 14.09 -9.66
CA THR A 105 -4.52 15.10 -10.69
C THR A 105 -4.00 14.48 -11.98
N TYR A 106 -3.08 13.53 -11.89
CA TYR A 106 -2.30 13.08 -13.05
C TYR A 106 -2.64 11.68 -13.55
N ILE A 107 -3.38 10.88 -12.77
CA ILE A 107 -3.80 9.53 -13.19
C ILE A 107 -5.31 9.52 -13.49
N ASP A 108 -6.14 9.72 -12.46
CA ASP A 108 -7.60 9.75 -12.58
C ASP A 108 -8.18 10.47 -11.35
N GLU A 109 -9.04 11.46 -11.55
CA GLU A 109 -9.73 12.17 -10.46
C GLU A 109 -10.50 11.22 -9.53
N ASN A 110 -10.94 10.09 -10.07
CA ASN A 110 -11.66 9.02 -9.36
C ASN A 110 -10.78 7.81 -9.02
N VAL A 111 -9.45 7.96 -9.05
CA VAL A 111 -8.52 6.87 -8.72
C VAL A 111 -8.91 6.22 -7.39
N LYS A 112 -8.97 4.88 -7.38
CA LYS A 112 -9.34 4.10 -6.19
C LYS A 112 -8.12 3.61 -5.45
N ALA A 113 -8.16 3.68 -4.11
CA ALA A 113 -7.10 3.18 -3.24
C ALA A 113 -7.65 2.15 -2.25
N ILE A 114 -7.05 0.98 -2.21
CA ILE A 114 -7.29 -0.03 -1.17
C ILE A 114 -6.26 0.21 -0.08
N VAL A 115 -6.73 0.50 1.13
CA VAL A 115 -5.90 0.90 2.26
C VAL A 115 -5.87 -0.21 3.30
N MET A 116 -4.72 -0.87 3.39
CA MET A 116 -4.55 -2.03 4.27
C MET A 116 -4.26 -1.60 5.70
N VAL A 117 -5.02 -2.13 6.66
CA VAL A 117 -4.88 -1.80 8.08
C VAL A 117 -4.76 -3.06 8.94
N ARG A 118 -4.11 -2.92 10.09
CA ARG A 118 -3.92 -3.98 11.09
C ARG A 118 -3.61 -3.33 12.43
N PRO A 119 -3.93 -3.96 13.59
CA PRO A 119 -3.45 -3.52 14.91
C PRO A 119 -1.93 -3.34 14.93
N ILE A 120 -1.47 -2.24 15.50
CA ILE A 120 -0.05 -1.85 15.43
C ILE A 120 0.85 -2.83 16.20
N ASP A 121 0.38 -3.35 17.33
CA ASP A 121 1.11 -4.38 18.08
C ASP A 121 1.34 -5.65 17.25
N GLU A 122 0.37 -6.08 16.45
CA GLU A 122 0.51 -7.23 15.56
C GLU A 122 1.50 -6.96 14.42
N ILE A 123 1.55 -5.73 13.91
CA ILE A 123 2.55 -5.29 12.92
C ILE A 123 3.94 -5.38 13.52
N ILE A 124 4.14 -4.81 14.72
CA ILE A 124 5.43 -4.81 15.41
C ILE A 124 5.89 -6.24 15.71
N ARG A 125 5.00 -7.09 16.23
CA ARG A 125 5.30 -8.52 16.46
C ARG A 125 5.74 -9.21 15.15
N SER A 126 5.08 -8.90 14.03
CA SER A 126 5.42 -9.48 12.73
C SER A 126 6.81 -9.06 12.25
N PHE A 127 7.20 -7.81 12.46
CA PHE A 127 8.55 -7.35 12.15
C PHE A 127 9.58 -7.95 13.09
N ALA A 128 9.33 -7.92 14.40
CA ALA A 128 10.24 -8.46 15.40
C ALA A 128 10.54 -9.95 15.16
N LYS A 129 9.51 -10.73 14.81
CA LYS A 129 9.70 -12.16 14.48
C LYS A 129 10.66 -12.37 13.33
N LEU A 130 10.57 -11.60 12.25
CA LEU A 130 11.48 -11.70 11.10
C LEU A 130 12.88 -11.19 11.46
N HIS A 131 12.94 -10.08 12.17
CA HIS A 131 14.21 -9.46 12.58
C HIS A 131 15.02 -10.39 13.49
N PHE A 132 14.39 -10.97 14.50
CA PHE A 132 15.03 -11.94 15.40
C PHE A 132 15.45 -13.22 14.67
N ALA A 133 14.63 -13.71 13.72
CA ALA A 133 15.00 -14.86 12.90
C ALA A 133 16.23 -14.58 12.02
N SER A 134 16.47 -13.31 11.68
CA SER A 134 17.67 -12.85 10.94
C SER A 134 18.84 -12.49 11.85
N GLY A 135 18.76 -12.76 13.15
CA GLY A 135 19.83 -12.48 14.13
C GLY A 135 19.84 -11.06 14.67
N GLY A 136 18.77 -10.29 14.45
CA GLY A 136 18.60 -8.95 15.02
C GLY A 136 18.22 -8.96 16.51
N ASP A 137 18.12 -7.80 17.10
CA ASP A 137 17.86 -7.58 18.52
C ASP A 137 16.69 -6.60 18.78
N ASP A 138 16.53 -6.17 20.03
CA ASP A 138 15.41 -5.31 20.45
C ASP A 138 15.47 -3.88 19.89
N SER A 139 16.53 -3.49 19.16
CA SER A 139 16.62 -2.17 18.51
C SER A 139 15.48 -1.95 17.51
N ILE A 140 14.96 -3.02 16.93
CA ILE A 140 13.82 -2.98 16.00
C ILE A 140 12.63 -2.21 16.56
N TYR A 141 12.36 -2.30 17.86
CA TYR A 141 11.23 -1.60 18.47
C TYR A 141 11.43 -0.08 18.43
N SER A 142 12.62 0.39 18.74
CA SER A 142 12.96 1.81 18.66
C SER A 142 12.95 2.30 17.22
N GLU A 143 13.46 1.52 16.28
CA GLU A 143 13.49 1.87 14.87
C GLU A 143 12.08 1.99 14.27
N LEU A 144 11.17 1.06 14.59
CA LEU A 144 9.80 1.10 14.10
C LEU A 144 8.99 2.24 14.73
N LEU A 145 9.22 2.55 16.01
CA LEU A 145 8.46 3.52 16.79
C LEU A 145 9.12 4.90 16.87
N ASP A 146 10.26 5.12 16.22
CA ASP A 146 10.80 6.47 16.02
C ASP A 146 9.83 7.31 15.18
N ASP A 147 9.58 8.54 15.59
CA ASP A 147 8.60 9.42 14.92
C ASP A 147 8.97 9.70 13.44
N ASN A 148 10.24 9.55 13.07
CA ASN A 148 10.74 9.67 11.70
C ASN A 148 10.82 8.32 10.97
N SER A 149 10.34 7.22 11.58
CA SER A 149 10.39 5.91 10.94
C SER A 149 9.63 5.90 9.60
N GLU A 150 10.37 5.71 8.54
CA GLU A 150 9.80 5.58 7.19
C GLU A 150 9.02 4.27 7.00
N VAL A 151 9.36 3.25 7.81
CA VAL A 151 8.75 1.93 7.69
C VAL A 151 7.34 1.91 8.26
N LEU A 152 7.15 2.40 9.48
CA LEU A 152 5.88 2.33 10.19
C LEU A 152 5.23 3.71 10.37
N MET A 153 5.93 4.68 10.96
CA MET A 153 5.29 5.94 11.37
C MET A 153 4.79 6.77 10.20
N ARG A 154 5.56 6.86 9.11
CA ARG A 154 5.12 7.55 7.90
C ARG A 154 3.83 6.94 7.32
N SER A 155 3.77 5.62 7.24
CA SER A 155 2.57 4.90 6.76
C SER A 155 1.39 5.03 7.73
N PHE A 156 1.66 5.04 9.04
CA PHE A 156 0.65 5.24 10.08
C PHE A 156 -0.01 6.62 9.97
N HIS A 157 0.80 7.68 9.91
CA HIS A 157 0.26 9.05 9.77
C HIS A 157 -0.52 9.24 8.48
N ALA A 158 -0.03 8.70 7.36
CA ALA A 158 -0.75 8.75 6.08
C ALA A 158 -2.10 8.03 6.15
N THR A 159 -2.13 6.84 6.77
CA THR A 159 -3.36 6.04 6.90
C THR A 159 -4.36 6.73 7.83
N CYS A 160 -3.92 7.28 8.96
CA CYS A 160 -4.78 8.05 9.88
C CYS A 160 -5.34 9.30 9.19
N TYR A 161 -4.52 9.99 8.39
CA TYR A 161 -4.99 11.16 7.65
C TYR A 161 -6.09 10.77 6.66
N ALA A 162 -5.89 9.74 5.85
CA ALA A 162 -6.88 9.28 4.88
C ALA A 162 -8.19 8.84 5.56
N ALA A 163 -8.10 8.16 6.71
CA ALA A 163 -9.25 7.78 7.52
C ALA A 163 -10.01 9.00 8.06
N LYS A 164 -9.29 9.95 8.66
CA LYS A 164 -9.86 11.18 9.20
C LYS A 164 -10.51 12.05 8.13
N ALA A 165 -9.90 12.15 6.96
CA ALA A 165 -10.44 12.90 5.83
C ALA A 165 -11.68 12.23 5.20
N LYS A 166 -11.99 10.98 5.58
CA LYS A 166 -13.08 10.16 5.01
C LYS A 166 -13.02 10.14 3.48
N GLU A 167 -11.82 9.87 2.97
CA GLU A 167 -11.55 9.88 1.54
C GLU A 167 -12.42 8.84 0.81
N LYS A 168 -13.40 9.31 0.03
CA LYS A 168 -14.38 8.46 -0.69
C LYS A 168 -13.73 7.52 -1.69
N ASN A 169 -12.52 7.85 -2.13
CA ASN A 169 -11.74 7.03 -3.05
C ASN A 169 -10.89 5.98 -2.33
N CYS A 170 -11.01 5.85 -1.00
CA CYS A 170 -10.30 4.86 -0.19
C CYS A 170 -11.25 3.80 0.35
N LEU A 171 -10.91 2.53 0.16
CA LEU A 171 -11.53 1.38 0.82
C LEU A 171 -10.55 0.84 1.87
N PHE A 172 -10.91 0.92 3.14
CA PHE A 172 -10.10 0.37 4.23
C PHE A 172 -10.38 -1.13 4.39
N VAL A 173 -9.31 -1.92 4.39
CA VAL A 173 -9.37 -3.38 4.50
C VAL A 173 -8.50 -3.84 5.66
N SER A 174 -9.10 -4.45 6.69
CA SER A 174 -8.35 -5.00 7.82
C SER A 174 -7.80 -6.40 7.51
N TYR A 175 -6.63 -6.70 8.09
CA TYR A 175 -6.04 -8.04 8.01
C TYR A 175 -6.97 -9.12 8.56
N GLU A 176 -7.66 -8.83 9.68
CA GLU A 176 -8.61 -9.74 10.30
C GLU A 176 -9.72 -10.11 9.34
N ASN A 177 -10.30 -9.12 8.63
CA ASN A 177 -11.37 -9.38 7.66
C ASN A 177 -10.87 -10.25 6.50
N ILE A 178 -9.62 -10.05 6.04
CA ILE A 178 -9.03 -10.91 4.99
C ILE A 178 -8.95 -12.37 5.47
N VAL A 179 -8.62 -12.57 6.74
CA VAL A 179 -8.46 -13.93 7.29
C VAL A 179 -9.79 -14.58 7.62
N ASP A 180 -10.74 -13.82 8.16
CA ASP A 180 -12.03 -14.34 8.65
C ASP A 180 -13.08 -14.46 7.53
N ASP A 181 -13.11 -13.52 6.58
CA ASP A 181 -14.04 -13.52 5.43
C ASP A 181 -13.35 -13.02 4.15
N PRO A 182 -12.40 -13.78 3.60
CA PRO A 182 -11.68 -13.37 2.40
C PRO A 182 -12.60 -13.16 1.18
N ILE A 183 -13.68 -13.94 1.07
CA ILE A 183 -14.63 -13.81 -0.06
C ILE A 183 -15.45 -12.53 0.06
N GLY A 184 -15.91 -12.16 1.25
CA GLY A 184 -16.60 -10.90 1.51
C GLY A 184 -15.69 -9.70 1.21
N VAL A 185 -14.42 -9.75 1.65
CA VAL A 185 -13.44 -8.71 1.34
C VAL A 185 -13.24 -8.55 -0.17
N LEU A 186 -13.01 -9.65 -0.89
CA LEU A 186 -12.85 -9.62 -2.35
C LEU A 186 -14.11 -9.07 -3.02
N SER A 187 -15.30 -9.51 -2.61
CA SER A 187 -16.57 -8.98 -3.13
C SER A 187 -16.71 -7.47 -2.94
N ASN A 188 -16.31 -6.95 -1.78
CA ASN A 188 -16.32 -5.51 -1.50
C ASN A 188 -15.31 -4.76 -2.39
N ILE A 189 -14.12 -5.32 -2.59
CA ILE A 189 -13.12 -4.74 -3.49
C ILE A 189 -13.66 -4.65 -4.92
N TYR A 190 -14.22 -5.73 -5.48
CA TYR A 190 -14.82 -5.71 -6.82
C TYR A 190 -15.92 -4.66 -6.96
N SER A 191 -16.80 -4.56 -5.96
CA SER A 191 -17.85 -3.54 -5.93
C SER A 191 -17.27 -2.12 -5.87
N PHE A 192 -16.24 -1.92 -5.04
CA PHE A 192 -15.57 -0.62 -4.88
C PHE A 192 -14.86 -0.16 -6.14
N ILE A 193 -14.17 -1.07 -6.84
CA ILE A 193 -13.49 -0.75 -8.09
C ILE A 193 -14.42 -0.84 -9.32
N ASN A 194 -15.69 -1.14 -9.13
CA ASN A 194 -16.69 -1.29 -10.19
C ASN A 194 -16.25 -2.29 -11.27
N GLU A 195 -15.98 -3.53 -10.85
CA GLU A 195 -15.64 -4.66 -11.70
C GLU A 195 -16.55 -5.85 -11.42
N ASP A 196 -16.74 -6.70 -12.40
CA ASP A 196 -17.52 -7.94 -12.27
C ASP A 196 -16.83 -8.91 -11.30
N LYS A 197 -17.61 -9.53 -10.41
CA LYS A 197 -17.09 -10.49 -9.43
C LYS A 197 -16.46 -11.69 -10.11
N PHE A 198 -15.31 -12.10 -9.59
CA PHE A 198 -14.59 -13.31 -9.97
C PHE A 198 -14.65 -14.33 -8.83
N ILE A 199 -14.67 -15.61 -9.17
CA ILE A 199 -14.68 -16.70 -8.17
C ILE A 199 -13.24 -17.04 -7.79
N HIS A 200 -12.85 -16.67 -6.59
CA HIS A 200 -11.52 -16.91 -6.05
C HIS A 200 -11.43 -18.22 -5.26
N ASN A 201 -10.29 -18.88 -5.35
CA ASN A 201 -9.96 -20.04 -4.48
C ASN A 201 -9.07 -19.56 -3.32
N THR A 202 -9.66 -19.42 -2.14
CA THR A 202 -8.96 -18.98 -0.93
C THR A 202 -8.26 -20.11 -0.18
N ASN A 203 -8.49 -21.38 -0.57
CA ASN A 203 -7.84 -22.55 0.01
C ASN A 203 -6.56 -22.96 -0.76
N LYS A 204 -6.33 -22.40 -1.96
CA LYS A 204 -5.14 -22.61 -2.74
C LYS A 204 -4.72 -21.32 -3.40
N ILE A 205 -3.79 -20.62 -2.79
CA ILE A 205 -3.23 -19.35 -3.27
C ILE A 205 -1.83 -19.61 -3.75
N GLU A 206 -1.60 -19.40 -5.04
CA GLU A 206 -0.27 -19.46 -5.64
C GLU A 206 0.45 -18.12 -5.44
N GLN A 207 1.74 -18.18 -5.12
CA GLN A 207 2.56 -16.97 -5.05
C GLN A 207 2.98 -16.55 -6.46
N VAL A 208 2.24 -15.62 -7.03
CA VAL A 208 2.49 -15.04 -8.35
C VAL A 208 3.50 -13.90 -8.26
N ILE A 209 3.43 -13.13 -7.17
CA ILE A 209 4.33 -12.01 -6.91
C ILE A 209 5.54 -12.53 -6.14
N SER A 210 6.72 -12.43 -6.74
CA SER A 210 8.00 -12.72 -6.11
C SER A 210 8.81 -11.44 -6.01
N GLU A 211 8.99 -10.94 -4.78
CA GLU A 211 9.87 -9.81 -4.49
C GLU A 211 11.22 -10.31 -3.97
N ASN A 212 12.30 -9.64 -4.34
CA ASN A 212 13.62 -9.95 -3.79
C ASN A 212 13.77 -9.31 -2.40
N ASP A 213 13.41 -10.05 -1.36
CA ASP A 213 13.41 -9.57 0.02
C ASP A 213 14.80 -9.21 0.55
N SER A 214 15.88 -9.71 -0.06
CA SER A 214 17.26 -9.37 0.34
C SER A 214 17.58 -7.88 0.18
N VAL A 215 16.87 -7.18 -0.73
CA VAL A 215 16.99 -5.72 -0.92
C VAL A 215 16.52 -4.97 0.34
N TYR A 216 15.60 -5.56 1.11
CA TYR A 216 15.06 -4.99 2.34
C TYR A 216 15.77 -5.47 3.61
N GLY A 217 16.75 -6.37 3.47
CA GLY A 217 17.47 -6.95 4.61
C GLY A 217 16.67 -7.90 5.50
N LEU A 218 15.48 -8.33 5.06
CA LEU A 218 14.55 -9.19 5.81
C LEU A 218 14.02 -10.32 4.92
N ASP A 219 14.71 -11.45 4.90
CA ASP A 219 14.31 -12.61 4.10
C ASP A 219 12.92 -13.13 4.48
N GLY A 220 12.13 -13.53 3.48
CA GLY A 220 10.79 -14.11 3.66
C GLY A 220 9.71 -13.10 4.00
N MET A 221 9.97 -11.79 3.86
CA MET A 221 9.01 -10.73 4.18
C MET A 221 7.74 -10.81 3.32
N HIS A 222 7.88 -11.22 2.05
CA HIS A 222 6.77 -11.32 1.08
C HIS A 222 6.34 -12.77 0.80
N HIS A 223 6.84 -13.75 1.57
CA HIS A 223 6.37 -15.12 1.44
C HIS A 223 4.92 -15.26 1.97
N ILE A 224 4.07 -15.91 1.17
CA ILE A 224 2.69 -16.23 1.55
C ILE A 224 2.51 -17.72 1.81
N ARG A 225 1.43 -18.07 2.49
CA ARG A 225 0.97 -19.46 2.64
C ARG A 225 0.01 -19.80 1.52
N GLU A 226 -0.10 -21.08 1.20
CA GLU A 226 -1.03 -21.58 0.18
C GLU A 226 -2.51 -21.38 0.54
N SER A 227 -2.82 -21.14 1.81
CA SER A 227 -4.20 -20.90 2.25
C SER A 227 -4.27 -19.72 3.23
N VAL A 228 -5.42 -19.05 3.24
CA VAL A 228 -5.72 -17.99 4.20
C VAL A 228 -5.83 -18.60 5.60
N SER A 229 -4.99 -18.16 6.53
CA SER A 229 -5.01 -18.61 7.92
C SER A 229 -4.40 -17.59 8.86
N ARG A 230 -4.91 -17.50 10.10
CA ARG A 230 -4.32 -16.67 11.14
C ARG A 230 -2.89 -17.14 11.45
N LEU A 231 -2.01 -16.16 11.63
CA LEU A 231 -0.66 -16.40 12.10
C LEU A 231 -0.63 -16.23 13.62
N ASN A 232 -0.29 -17.30 14.35
CA ASN A 232 0.10 -17.13 15.73
C ASN A 232 1.48 -16.46 15.77
N ASN A 233 1.57 -15.38 16.52
CA ASN A 233 2.82 -14.67 16.73
C ASN A 233 3.11 -14.67 18.24
N ASP A 234 4.12 -15.47 18.64
CA ASP A 234 4.47 -15.71 20.02
C ASP A 234 5.47 -14.68 20.58
N VAL A 235 5.78 -13.63 19.80
CA VAL A 235 6.67 -12.54 20.24
C VAL A 235 5.96 -11.76 21.36
N VAL A 236 6.59 -11.70 22.54
CA VAL A 236 6.15 -10.86 23.65
C VAL A 236 6.77 -9.49 23.49
N LEU A 237 5.95 -8.45 23.43
CA LEU A 237 6.44 -7.08 23.32
C LEU A 237 6.83 -6.54 24.71
N PRO A 238 7.89 -5.72 24.83
CA PRO A 238 8.12 -4.92 26.02
C PRO A 238 6.90 -4.05 26.36
N GLU A 239 6.69 -3.79 27.65
CA GLU A 239 5.49 -3.06 28.12
C GLU A 239 5.34 -1.69 27.43
N TRP A 240 6.39 -0.90 27.35
CA TRP A 240 6.38 0.42 26.69
C TRP A 240 6.02 0.35 25.20
N VAL A 241 6.47 -0.73 24.51
CA VAL A 241 6.12 -0.98 23.09
C VAL A 241 4.64 -1.29 22.97
N GLN A 242 4.13 -2.18 23.84
CA GLN A 242 2.72 -2.56 23.84
C GLN A 242 1.81 -1.36 24.12
N GLU A 243 2.17 -0.52 25.09
CA GLU A 243 1.41 0.69 25.42
C GLU A 243 1.37 1.67 24.24
N LYS A 244 2.52 1.97 23.63
CA LYS A 244 2.60 2.86 22.44
C LYS A 244 1.82 2.29 21.27
N ALA A 245 1.95 0.99 20.98
CA ALA A 245 1.23 0.30 19.92
C ALA A 245 -0.29 0.33 20.14
N ASN A 246 -0.75 0.12 21.38
CA ASN A 246 -2.18 0.19 21.73
C ASN A 246 -2.73 1.60 21.53
N ALA A 247 -2.00 2.64 21.94
CA ALA A 247 -2.40 4.02 21.74
C ALA A 247 -2.54 4.36 20.24
N MET A 248 -1.57 3.94 19.43
CA MET A 248 -1.62 4.11 17.98
C MET A 248 -2.79 3.34 17.35
N THR A 249 -3.00 2.09 17.75
CA THR A 249 -4.12 1.28 17.29
C THR A 249 -5.45 1.96 17.59
N ASN A 250 -5.64 2.42 18.82
CA ASN A 250 -6.85 3.13 19.23
C ASN A 250 -7.08 4.41 18.43
N THR A 251 -6.03 5.17 18.15
CA THR A 251 -6.10 6.37 17.30
C THR A 251 -6.62 6.00 15.91
N LEU A 252 -5.97 5.05 15.23
CA LEU A 252 -6.34 4.63 13.88
C LEU A 252 -7.79 4.11 13.81
N PHE A 253 -8.13 3.17 14.67
CA PHE A 253 -9.47 2.54 14.63
C PHE A 253 -10.58 3.49 15.12
N THR A 254 -10.26 4.54 15.86
CA THR A 254 -11.22 5.61 16.18
C THR A 254 -11.57 6.41 14.92
N GLU A 255 -10.59 6.75 14.09
CA GLU A 255 -10.82 7.45 12.83
C GLU A 255 -11.59 6.56 11.82
N LEU A 256 -11.39 5.26 11.85
CA LEU A 256 -12.08 4.29 10.99
C LEU A 256 -13.55 4.02 11.37
N ARG A 257 -13.97 4.29 12.61
CA ARG A 257 -15.36 4.01 13.09
C ARG A 257 -16.45 4.84 12.39
N GLY A 258 -16.13 5.73 11.54
CA GLY A 258 -17.10 6.56 10.81
C GLY A 258 -17.11 6.34 9.30
N ILE A 259 -16.43 5.29 8.82
CA ILE A 259 -16.27 4.94 7.39
C ILE A 259 -16.97 3.56 7.08
#